data_a84ed524a2cefb9a8efcff4d80db379b
#
_entry.id   a84ed524a2cefb9a8efcff4d80db379b
#
_cell.length_a   1.000
_cell.length_b   1.000
_cell.length_c   1.000
_cell.angle_alpha   90.00
_cell.angle_beta   90.00
_cell.angle_gamma   90.00
#
_symmetry.space_group_name_H-M   'P 1'
#
loop_
_entity.id
_entity.type
_entity.pdbx_description
1 polymer ?
#
loop_
_entity_poly.entity_id
_entity_poly.type
_entity_poly.pdbx_seq_one_letter_code
_entity_poly.pdbx_strand_id
1 'polypeptide(L)'
;RRLRDDKDETGFDRDTWRQMVELGWAGITVPEDFGGLGFGYMGLGVVMEECGRTLTASPLFGTGVLGTSAILHGGTQEQKTELLGQVVGGELLLALALEETPHHNPYGASATAEKSGDDYKVTGNKKFVIDGHVADKLVVVARSSGNVGDRDGITLVLVDREASGVSVTRTIMADSRNAANIEFTGA
;
A
#
# COMPACT_ATOMS: atom_id res chain seq x y z
N ARG A 1 -16.66 9.67 -14.60
CA ARG A 1 -15.95 10.72 -15.39
C ARG A 1 -15.25 11.72 -14.47
N ARG A 2 -15.86 12.15 -13.34
CA ARG A 2 -15.26 13.11 -12.38
C ARG A 2 -13.97 12.56 -11.76
N LEU A 3 -13.96 11.30 -11.33
CA LEU A 3 -12.79 10.65 -10.69
C LEU A 3 -11.64 10.36 -11.67
N ARG A 4 -11.91 10.45 -12.97
CA ARG A 4 -10.93 10.29 -14.05
C ARG A 4 -10.26 11.62 -14.43
N ASP A 5 -10.78 12.72 -13.91
CA ASP A 5 -10.26 14.05 -14.17
C ASP A 5 -8.97 14.24 -13.34
N ASP A 6 -7.94 14.81 -13.95
CA ASP A 6 -6.68 15.17 -13.29
C ASP A 6 -6.86 16.21 -12.16
N LYS A 7 -8.01 16.87 -12.13
CA LYS A 7 -8.43 17.79 -11.06
C LYS A 7 -8.88 17.11 -9.78
N ASP A 8 -9.22 15.81 -9.81
CA ASP A 8 -9.52 15.06 -8.61
C ASP A 8 -8.22 14.46 -8.07
N GLU A 9 -7.70 15.03 -6.99
CA GLU A 9 -6.41 14.65 -6.41
C GLU A 9 -6.43 13.24 -5.81
N THR A 10 -7.60 12.75 -5.39
CA THR A 10 -7.71 11.43 -4.74
C THR A 10 -7.97 10.31 -5.74
N GLY A 11 -8.76 10.57 -6.79
CA GLY A 11 -9.16 9.57 -7.77
C GLY A 11 -10.19 8.56 -7.27
N PHE A 12 -10.77 8.77 -6.09
CA PHE A 12 -11.89 7.99 -5.55
C PHE A 12 -12.85 8.87 -4.77
N ASP A 13 -14.09 8.38 -4.56
CA ASP A 13 -15.10 9.09 -3.79
C ASP A 13 -14.98 8.76 -2.30
N ARG A 14 -14.71 9.78 -1.47
CA ARG A 14 -14.47 9.61 -0.03
C ARG A 14 -15.72 9.13 0.72
N ASP A 15 -16.91 9.49 0.26
CA ASP A 15 -18.16 9.04 0.89
C ASP A 15 -18.41 7.57 0.59
N THR A 16 -18.13 7.13 -0.64
CA THR A 16 -18.16 5.71 -0.99
C THR A 16 -17.13 4.92 -0.18
N TRP A 17 -15.90 5.43 -0.04
CA TRP A 17 -14.88 4.78 0.79
C TRP A 17 -15.34 4.64 2.25
N ARG A 18 -15.89 5.70 2.85
CA ARG A 18 -16.41 5.65 4.21
C ARG A 18 -17.50 4.58 4.38
N GLN A 19 -18.44 4.47 3.42
CA GLN A 19 -19.46 3.42 3.45
C GLN A 19 -18.84 2.02 3.37
N MET A 20 -17.79 1.81 2.55
CA MET A 20 -17.05 0.55 2.50
C MET A 20 -16.39 0.21 3.84
N VAL A 21 -15.82 1.20 4.52
CA VAL A 21 -15.24 1.06 5.86
C VAL A 21 -16.32 0.70 6.88
N GLU A 22 -17.46 1.40 6.90
CA GLU A 22 -18.61 1.12 7.79
C GLU A 22 -19.17 -0.30 7.60
N LEU A 23 -19.07 -0.85 6.38
CA LEU A 23 -19.41 -2.24 6.07
C LEU A 23 -18.30 -3.25 6.45
N GLY A 24 -17.18 -2.79 6.98
CA GLY A 24 -16.05 -3.61 7.40
C GLY A 24 -15.15 -4.08 6.25
N TRP A 25 -15.31 -3.56 5.02
CA TRP A 25 -14.57 -4.05 3.85
C TRP A 25 -13.08 -3.75 3.94
N ALA A 26 -12.68 -2.63 4.56
CA ALA A 26 -11.26 -2.30 4.77
C ALA A 26 -10.55 -3.34 5.65
N GLY A 27 -11.26 -3.91 6.62
CA GLY A 27 -10.76 -4.90 7.58
C GLY A 27 -11.18 -6.34 7.30
N ILE A 28 -11.67 -6.66 6.09
CA ILE A 28 -12.25 -7.98 5.79
C ILE A 28 -11.26 -9.15 5.99
N THR A 29 -9.99 -8.96 5.73
CA THR A 29 -8.92 -9.94 5.92
C THR A 29 -8.23 -9.82 7.28
N VAL A 30 -8.45 -8.74 8.00
CA VAL A 30 -7.84 -8.46 9.29
C VAL A 30 -8.49 -9.38 10.34
N PRO A 31 -7.70 -10.09 11.18
CA PRO A 31 -8.22 -10.90 12.27
C PRO A 31 -9.05 -10.08 13.26
N GLU A 32 -10.02 -10.74 13.91
CA GLU A 32 -10.87 -10.11 14.93
C GLU A 32 -10.08 -9.51 16.10
N ASP A 33 -8.95 -10.10 16.47
CA ASP A 33 -8.04 -9.61 17.51
C ASP A 33 -7.49 -8.21 17.23
N PHE A 34 -7.50 -7.78 15.95
CA PHE A 34 -7.13 -6.43 15.51
C PHE A 34 -8.34 -5.60 15.05
N GLY A 35 -9.55 -6.04 15.40
CA GLY A 35 -10.80 -5.33 15.08
C GLY A 35 -11.36 -5.60 13.69
N GLY A 36 -10.78 -6.53 12.92
CA GLY A 36 -11.26 -6.90 11.59
C GLY A 36 -12.39 -7.92 11.61
N LEU A 37 -12.80 -8.38 10.41
CA LEU A 37 -13.88 -9.35 10.25
C LEU A 37 -13.38 -10.81 10.18
N GLY A 38 -12.10 -11.05 9.95
CA GLY A 38 -11.52 -12.38 9.88
C GLY A 38 -12.06 -13.26 8.74
N PHE A 39 -12.73 -12.70 7.72
CA PHE A 39 -13.32 -13.48 6.61
C PHE A 39 -12.29 -14.04 5.63
N GLY A 40 -11.04 -13.58 5.73
CA GLY A 40 -9.95 -14.02 4.87
C GLY A 40 -10.13 -13.63 3.41
N TYR A 41 -9.26 -14.22 2.55
CA TYR A 41 -9.22 -13.87 1.14
C TYR A 41 -10.43 -14.35 0.33
N MET A 42 -11.17 -15.36 0.79
CA MET A 42 -12.40 -15.79 0.13
C MET A 42 -13.48 -14.72 0.25
N GLY A 43 -13.69 -14.17 1.45
CA GLY A 43 -14.62 -13.06 1.67
C GLY A 43 -14.20 -11.82 0.89
N LEU A 44 -12.91 -11.48 0.92
CA LEU A 44 -12.37 -10.39 0.11
C LEU A 44 -12.64 -10.59 -1.38
N GLY A 45 -12.48 -11.81 -1.91
CA GLY A 45 -12.72 -12.14 -3.32
C GLY A 45 -14.13 -11.79 -3.76
N VAL A 46 -15.14 -12.12 -2.96
CA VAL A 46 -16.56 -11.78 -3.24
C VAL A 46 -16.74 -10.26 -3.33
N VAL A 47 -16.19 -9.49 -2.37
CA VAL A 47 -16.28 -8.03 -2.38
C VAL A 47 -15.56 -7.44 -3.60
N MET A 48 -14.38 -7.95 -3.94
CA MET A 48 -13.60 -7.48 -5.09
C MET A 48 -14.30 -7.77 -6.41
N GLU A 49 -15.01 -8.91 -6.52
CA GLU A 49 -15.83 -9.24 -7.71
C GLU A 49 -16.96 -8.21 -7.88
N GLU A 50 -17.67 -7.88 -6.82
CA GLU A 50 -18.73 -6.86 -6.89
C GLU A 50 -18.17 -5.46 -7.18
N CYS A 51 -17.05 -5.09 -6.60
CA CYS A 51 -16.34 -3.87 -6.96
C CYS A 51 -15.95 -3.83 -8.45
N GLY A 52 -15.55 -4.97 -9.00
CA GLY A 52 -15.22 -5.11 -10.42
C GLY A 52 -16.43 -4.93 -11.33
N ARG A 53 -17.58 -5.45 -10.95
CA ARG A 53 -18.85 -5.29 -11.72
C ARG A 53 -19.28 -3.84 -11.89
N THR A 54 -18.98 -3.00 -10.93
CA THR A 54 -19.34 -1.57 -10.91
C THR A 54 -18.16 -0.64 -11.23
N LEU A 55 -16.96 -1.20 -11.45
CA LEU A 55 -15.71 -0.47 -11.63
C LEU A 55 -15.49 0.57 -10.50
N THR A 56 -15.76 0.15 -9.27
CA THR A 56 -15.69 1.02 -8.09
C THR A 56 -14.26 1.51 -7.87
N ALA A 57 -14.07 2.82 -7.98
CA ALA A 57 -12.81 3.46 -7.65
C ALA A 57 -12.71 3.62 -6.12
N SER A 58 -11.78 2.92 -5.48
CA SER A 58 -11.53 2.99 -4.05
C SER A 58 -10.11 2.52 -3.73
N PRO A 59 -9.53 2.89 -2.58
CA PRO A 59 -8.23 2.41 -2.15
C PRO A 59 -8.27 0.99 -1.56
N LEU A 60 -9.38 0.26 -1.72
CA LEU A 60 -9.55 -1.09 -1.14
C LEU A 60 -8.46 -2.05 -1.57
N PHE A 61 -8.04 -2.00 -2.84
CA PHE A 61 -6.99 -2.90 -3.33
C PHE A 61 -5.61 -2.52 -2.77
N GLY A 62 -5.23 -1.25 -2.83
CA GLY A 62 -3.96 -0.78 -2.28
C GLY A 62 -3.86 -1.00 -0.78
N THR A 63 -4.87 -0.59 -0.03
CA THR A 63 -4.89 -0.64 1.43
C THR A 63 -5.33 -2.00 1.96
N GLY A 64 -6.55 -2.45 1.63
CA GLY A 64 -7.16 -3.64 2.23
C GLY A 64 -6.56 -4.96 1.72
N VAL A 65 -5.96 -4.98 0.53
CA VAL A 65 -5.30 -6.18 -0.01
C VAL A 65 -3.79 -6.08 0.17
N LEU A 66 -3.13 -5.16 -0.54
CA LEU A 66 -1.66 -5.16 -0.62
C LEU A 66 -1.00 -4.71 0.68
N GLY A 67 -1.34 -3.52 1.17
CA GLY A 67 -0.76 -2.95 2.39
C GLY A 67 -1.08 -3.80 3.62
N THR A 68 -2.35 -4.15 3.81
CA THR A 68 -2.80 -4.99 4.93
C THR A 68 -2.11 -6.36 4.92
N SER A 69 -2.00 -7.02 3.76
CA SER A 69 -1.31 -8.31 3.68
C SER A 69 0.18 -8.18 4.03
N ALA A 70 0.84 -7.11 3.59
CA ALA A 70 2.24 -6.88 3.93
C ALA A 70 2.44 -6.72 5.44
N ILE A 71 1.55 -5.98 6.13
CA ILE A 71 1.59 -5.84 7.60
C ILE A 71 1.25 -7.17 8.29
N LEU A 72 0.22 -7.89 7.84
CA LEU A 72 -0.17 -9.18 8.45
C LEU A 72 0.95 -10.21 8.39
N HIS A 73 1.68 -10.28 7.29
CA HIS A 73 2.70 -11.31 7.08
C HIS A 73 4.12 -10.87 7.46
N GLY A 74 4.43 -9.57 7.39
CA GLY A 74 5.78 -9.05 7.62
C GLY A 74 5.93 -8.16 8.85
N GLY A 75 4.85 -7.65 9.42
CA GLY A 75 4.89 -6.75 10.57
C GLY A 75 5.12 -7.46 11.91
N THR A 76 5.71 -6.74 12.87
CA THR A 76 5.76 -7.19 14.27
C THR A 76 4.38 -7.15 14.90
N GLN A 77 4.22 -7.72 16.10
CA GLN A 77 2.94 -7.69 16.82
C GLN A 77 2.50 -6.27 17.18
N GLU A 78 3.47 -5.43 17.55
CA GLU A 78 3.26 -4.02 17.86
C GLU A 78 2.76 -3.28 16.62
N GLN A 79 3.43 -3.44 15.48
CA GLN A 79 3.02 -2.83 14.20
C GLN A 79 1.62 -3.30 13.76
N LYS A 80 1.31 -4.59 13.92
CA LYS A 80 -0.04 -5.11 13.62
C LYS A 80 -1.08 -4.45 14.50
N THR A 81 -0.84 -4.36 15.79
CA THR A 81 -1.78 -3.75 16.74
C THR A 81 -2.00 -2.27 16.44
N GLU A 82 -0.94 -1.54 16.14
CA GLU A 82 -1.01 -0.10 15.87
C GLU A 82 -1.69 0.20 14.52
N LEU A 83 -1.29 -0.50 13.46
CA LEU A 83 -1.66 -0.11 12.10
C LEU A 83 -2.98 -0.74 11.64
N LEU A 84 -3.24 -2.01 11.98
CA LEU A 84 -4.43 -2.70 11.45
C LEU A 84 -5.72 -2.12 12.00
N GLY A 85 -5.76 -1.68 13.26
CA GLY A 85 -6.91 -0.99 13.82
C GLY A 85 -7.25 0.29 13.06
N GLN A 86 -6.24 1.08 12.71
CA GLN A 86 -6.41 2.31 11.92
C GLN A 86 -6.89 2.01 10.48
N VAL A 87 -6.40 0.94 9.87
CA VAL A 87 -6.89 0.49 8.54
C VAL A 87 -8.35 0.08 8.62
N VAL A 88 -8.73 -0.71 9.62
CA VAL A 88 -10.11 -1.14 9.86
C VAL A 88 -11.04 0.06 10.06
N GLY A 89 -10.59 1.08 10.81
CA GLY A 89 -11.31 2.33 11.03
C GLY A 89 -11.34 3.27 9.80
N GLY A 90 -10.59 2.95 8.74
CA GLY A 90 -10.47 3.80 7.55
C GLY A 90 -9.64 5.08 7.77
N GLU A 91 -8.90 5.14 8.86
CA GLU A 91 -8.07 6.28 9.27
C GLU A 91 -6.67 6.23 8.62
N LEU A 92 -6.25 5.05 8.14
CA LEU A 92 -4.95 4.81 7.53
C LEU A 92 -5.09 4.17 6.15
N LEU A 93 -4.55 4.82 5.15
CA LEU A 93 -4.38 4.26 3.81
C LEU A 93 -2.94 3.77 3.63
N LEU A 94 -2.81 2.53 3.16
CA LEU A 94 -1.53 1.89 2.89
C LEU A 94 -1.33 1.65 1.39
N ALA A 95 -0.09 1.70 0.94
CA ALA A 95 0.29 1.22 -0.38
C ALA A 95 1.57 0.38 -0.30
N LEU A 96 1.63 -0.68 -1.12
CA LEU A 96 2.82 -1.53 -1.24
C LEU A 96 3.69 -1.03 -2.39
N ALA A 97 4.87 -0.53 -2.07
CA ALA A 97 5.88 -0.05 -3.01
C ALA A 97 6.89 -1.18 -3.31
N LEU A 98 6.53 -2.06 -4.24
CA LEU A 98 7.28 -3.27 -4.59
C LEU A 98 8.12 -3.06 -5.86
N GLU A 99 7.49 -2.72 -6.98
CA GLU A 99 8.08 -2.78 -8.31
C GLU A 99 9.05 -1.61 -8.57
N GLU A 100 10.12 -1.88 -9.30
CA GLU A 100 11.11 -0.89 -9.74
C GLU A 100 11.21 -0.81 -11.26
N THR A 101 10.69 -1.83 -11.94
CA THR A 101 10.66 -1.97 -13.40
C THR A 101 9.23 -2.22 -13.89
N PRO A 102 8.97 -2.16 -15.22
CA PRO A 102 7.66 -2.53 -15.77
C PRO A 102 7.29 -4.00 -15.63
N HIS A 103 8.24 -4.86 -15.24
CA HIS A 103 8.05 -6.28 -15.09
C HIS A 103 8.04 -6.69 -13.62
N HIS A 104 7.13 -7.58 -13.27
CA HIS A 104 7.08 -8.14 -11.92
C HIS A 104 8.36 -8.90 -11.59
N ASN A 105 9.11 -8.40 -10.62
CA ASN A 105 10.35 -9.01 -10.16
C ASN A 105 10.57 -8.76 -8.65
N PRO A 106 9.93 -9.54 -7.78
CA PRO A 106 9.94 -9.30 -6.34
C PRO A 106 11.34 -9.43 -5.70
N TYR A 107 12.25 -10.17 -6.34
CA TYR A 107 13.65 -10.29 -5.87
C TYR A 107 14.59 -9.28 -6.51
N GLY A 108 14.12 -8.53 -7.49
CA GLY A 108 14.91 -7.52 -8.21
C GLY A 108 15.01 -6.18 -7.49
N ALA A 109 14.64 -6.11 -6.20
CA ALA A 109 14.72 -4.88 -5.43
C ALA A 109 16.17 -4.36 -5.37
N SER A 110 16.37 -3.15 -5.89
CA SER A 110 17.63 -2.39 -5.87
C SER A 110 17.56 -1.19 -4.93
N ALA A 111 16.37 -0.73 -4.57
CA ALA A 111 16.20 0.25 -3.51
C ALA A 111 16.82 -0.27 -2.21
N THR A 112 17.58 0.58 -1.54
CA THR A 112 18.33 0.21 -0.33
C THR A 112 17.64 0.68 0.94
N ALA A 113 17.79 -0.10 2.02
CA ALA A 113 17.39 0.26 3.36
C ALA A 113 18.64 0.21 4.26
N GLU A 114 19.22 1.36 4.53
CA GLU A 114 20.41 1.50 5.36
C GLU A 114 20.02 1.78 6.80
N LYS A 115 20.54 0.98 7.75
CA LYS A 115 20.24 1.18 9.17
C LYS A 115 20.81 2.51 9.67
N SER A 116 19.97 3.31 10.36
CA SER A 116 20.33 4.61 10.93
C SER A 116 19.80 4.72 12.34
N GLY A 117 20.58 4.26 13.34
CA GLY A 117 20.11 4.11 14.71
C GLY A 117 19.08 2.98 14.83
N ASP A 118 17.89 3.28 15.33
CA ASP A 118 16.77 2.33 15.42
C ASP A 118 15.89 2.30 14.15
N ASP A 119 16.09 3.27 13.25
CA ASP A 119 15.36 3.44 12.00
C ASP A 119 16.16 2.96 10.78
N TYR A 120 15.56 3.13 9.61
CA TYR A 120 16.17 2.88 8.32
C TYR A 120 16.05 4.11 7.43
N LYS A 121 17.06 4.35 6.60
CA LYS A 121 17.01 5.29 5.49
C LYS A 121 16.79 4.54 4.20
N VAL A 122 15.75 4.92 3.47
CA VAL A 122 15.41 4.32 2.19
C VAL A 122 15.90 5.20 1.05
N THR A 123 16.60 4.60 0.10
CA THR A 123 17.05 5.26 -1.14
C THR A 123 16.76 4.39 -2.34
N GLY A 124 16.15 4.96 -3.38
CA GLY A 124 15.80 4.26 -4.62
C GLY A 124 14.49 4.73 -5.22
N ASN A 125 14.02 3.99 -6.21
CA ASN A 125 12.81 4.35 -6.95
C ASN A 125 11.84 3.18 -6.97
N LYS A 126 10.54 3.48 -6.79
CA LYS A 126 9.45 2.53 -6.97
C LYS A 126 8.52 2.99 -8.07
N LYS A 127 8.05 2.03 -8.86
CA LYS A 127 7.17 2.27 -10.00
C LYS A 127 5.85 1.57 -9.80
N PHE A 128 4.81 2.17 -10.38
CA PHE A 128 3.50 1.55 -10.42
C PHE A 128 2.94 1.17 -9.05
N VAL A 129 3.20 2.02 -8.04
CA VAL A 129 2.69 1.84 -6.68
C VAL A 129 1.19 2.16 -6.68
N ILE A 130 0.36 1.12 -6.63
CA ILE A 130 -1.11 1.26 -6.64
C ILE A 130 -1.54 2.11 -5.44
N ASP A 131 -2.36 3.14 -5.72
CA ASP A 131 -2.85 4.10 -4.74
C ASP A 131 -1.76 4.84 -3.94
N GLY A 132 -0.50 4.75 -4.35
CA GLY A 132 0.65 5.35 -3.65
C GLY A 132 0.58 6.89 -3.53
N HIS A 133 -0.22 7.55 -4.37
CA HIS A 133 -0.42 9.00 -4.34
C HIS A 133 -1.34 9.46 -3.20
N VAL A 134 -2.18 8.58 -2.66
CA VAL A 134 -3.14 8.87 -1.57
C VAL A 134 -2.86 8.11 -0.28
N ALA A 135 -1.92 7.17 -0.31
CA ALA A 135 -1.53 6.44 0.89
C ALA A 135 -0.94 7.39 1.94
N ASP A 136 -1.24 7.13 3.20
CA ASP A 136 -0.61 7.83 4.33
C ASP A 136 0.77 7.23 4.60
N LYS A 137 0.88 5.90 4.53
CA LYS A 137 2.13 5.17 4.68
C LYS A 137 2.39 4.21 3.53
N LEU A 138 3.66 4.08 3.18
CA LEU A 138 4.18 3.21 2.15
C LEU A 138 4.89 2.02 2.79
N VAL A 139 4.50 0.81 2.45
CA VAL A 139 5.27 -0.40 2.77
C VAL A 139 6.27 -0.60 1.64
N VAL A 140 7.51 -0.21 1.87
CA VAL A 140 8.56 -0.20 0.85
C VAL A 140 9.37 -1.48 0.91
N VAL A 141 9.41 -2.20 -0.19
CA VAL A 141 10.31 -3.35 -0.35
C VAL A 141 11.70 -2.82 -0.69
N ALA A 142 12.67 -3.04 0.18
CA ALA A 142 14.03 -2.55 0.01
C ALA A 142 15.05 -3.62 0.39
N ARG A 143 16.28 -3.40 0.02
CA ARG A 143 17.39 -4.31 0.30
C ARG A 143 18.25 -3.76 1.44
N SER A 144 18.34 -4.51 2.53
CA SER A 144 19.19 -4.20 3.67
C SER A 144 20.57 -4.90 3.58
N SER A 145 20.70 -5.93 2.73
CA SER A 145 21.96 -6.66 2.49
C SER A 145 21.87 -7.50 1.21
N GLY A 146 22.97 -8.13 0.82
CA GLY A 146 23.07 -9.00 -0.37
C GLY A 146 23.03 -8.23 -1.69
N ASN A 147 22.86 -8.97 -2.79
CA ASN A 147 22.84 -8.43 -4.15
C ASN A 147 21.44 -8.43 -4.74
N VAL A 148 21.23 -7.61 -5.76
CA VAL A 148 19.99 -7.63 -6.54
C VAL A 148 19.79 -9.03 -7.14
N GLY A 149 18.58 -9.58 -6.93
CA GLY A 149 18.25 -10.95 -7.34
C GLY A 149 18.37 -12.00 -6.25
N ASP A 150 19.09 -11.72 -5.16
CA ASP A 150 19.15 -12.63 -4.01
C ASP A 150 17.77 -12.64 -3.31
N ARG A 151 17.38 -13.83 -2.81
CA ARG A 151 16.15 -13.96 -2.01
C ARG A 151 16.31 -13.40 -0.61
N ASP A 152 17.50 -13.53 -0.05
CA ASP A 152 17.85 -12.99 1.27
C ASP A 152 18.21 -11.51 1.20
N GLY A 153 18.09 -10.81 2.31
CA GLY A 153 18.44 -9.40 2.44
C GLY A 153 17.37 -8.42 1.98
N ILE A 154 16.18 -8.90 1.58
CA ILE A 154 15.01 -8.06 1.34
C ILE A 154 14.32 -7.79 2.66
N THR A 155 13.93 -6.54 2.88
CA THR A 155 13.18 -6.09 4.06
C THR A 155 12.00 -5.22 3.64
N LEU A 156 11.01 -5.09 4.53
CA LEU A 156 9.90 -4.15 4.40
C LEU A 156 10.16 -2.98 5.34
N VAL A 157 10.13 -1.78 4.81
CA VAL A 157 10.27 -0.54 5.60
C VAL A 157 8.98 0.25 5.50
N LEU A 158 8.44 0.66 6.63
CA LEU A 158 7.28 1.54 6.68
C LEU A 158 7.75 2.99 6.60
N VAL A 159 7.29 3.71 5.58
CA VAL A 159 7.69 5.10 5.31
C VAL A 159 6.46 5.98 5.23
N ASP A 160 6.45 7.10 5.93
CA ASP A 160 5.40 8.10 5.75
C ASP A 160 5.51 8.71 4.36
N ARG A 161 4.41 8.78 3.63
CA ARG A 161 4.41 9.35 2.27
C ARG A 161 4.88 10.81 2.25
N GLU A 162 4.63 11.53 3.31
CA GLU A 162 5.00 12.94 3.49
C GLU A 162 6.40 13.12 4.12
N ALA A 163 7.14 12.03 4.35
CA ALA A 163 8.47 12.12 4.94
C ALA A 163 9.44 12.91 4.03
N SER A 164 10.40 13.57 4.67
CA SER A 164 11.48 14.23 3.94
C SER A 164 12.24 13.21 3.08
N GLY A 165 12.51 13.56 1.83
CA GLY A 165 13.17 12.67 0.87
C GLY A 165 12.23 11.75 0.09
N VAL A 166 10.91 11.84 0.30
CA VAL A 166 9.91 11.14 -0.52
C VAL A 166 9.36 12.08 -1.57
N SER A 167 9.41 11.66 -2.83
CA SER A 167 8.80 12.38 -3.97
C SER A 167 7.82 11.47 -4.69
N VAL A 168 6.58 11.91 -4.85
CA VAL A 168 5.49 11.12 -5.42
C VAL A 168 4.99 11.75 -6.70
N THR A 169 5.01 10.99 -7.80
CA THR A 169 4.44 11.39 -9.09
C THR A 169 3.27 10.48 -9.43
N ARG A 170 2.05 11.04 -9.40
CA ARG A 170 0.82 10.32 -9.75
C ARG A 170 0.76 9.97 -11.23
N THR A 171 0.27 8.78 -11.53
CA THR A 171 -0.09 8.33 -12.89
C THR A 171 -1.55 7.89 -12.91
N ILE A 172 -2.35 8.52 -13.76
CA ILE A 172 -3.74 8.10 -14.02
C ILE A 172 -3.71 7.03 -15.10
N MET A 173 -4.18 5.84 -14.77
CA MET A 173 -4.17 4.69 -15.68
C MET A 173 -5.39 4.70 -16.61
N ALA A 174 -5.32 3.90 -17.69
CA ALA A 174 -6.38 3.82 -18.70
C ALA A 174 -7.73 3.35 -18.14
N ASP A 175 -7.72 2.53 -17.11
CA ASP A 175 -8.90 2.03 -16.37
C ASP A 175 -9.44 3.02 -15.34
N SER A 176 -8.90 4.23 -15.29
CA SER A 176 -9.22 5.30 -14.33
C SER A 176 -8.75 5.04 -12.89
N ARG A 177 -7.98 3.98 -12.67
CA ARG A 177 -7.26 3.80 -11.41
C ARG A 177 -6.01 4.66 -11.37
N ASN A 178 -5.40 4.72 -10.22
CA ASN A 178 -4.21 5.53 -10.01
C ASN A 178 -3.06 4.66 -9.49
N ALA A 179 -1.88 4.98 -9.98
CA ALA A 179 -0.63 4.51 -9.44
C ALA A 179 0.31 5.70 -9.23
N ALA A 180 1.42 5.47 -8.57
CA ALA A 180 2.45 6.48 -8.40
C ALA A 180 3.83 5.91 -8.74
N ASN A 181 4.69 6.76 -9.28
CA ASN A 181 6.12 6.55 -9.22
C ASN A 181 6.64 7.33 -8.01
N ILE A 182 7.45 6.66 -7.20
CA ILE A 182 7.92 7.20 -5.93
C ILE A 182 9.45 7.14 -5.90
N GLU A 183 10.07 8.25 -5.58
CA GLU A 183 11.52 8.38 -5.38
C GLU A 183 11.79 8.59 -3.90
N PHE A 184 12.79 7.87 -3.39
CA PHE A 184 13.28 7.96 -2.02
C PHE A 184 14.73 8.42 -2.05
N THR A 185 15.03 9.50 -1.34
CA THR A 185 16.35 10.11 -1.22
C THR A 185 16.73 10.19 0.26
N GLY A 186 17.07 9.03 0.85
CA GLY A 186 17.40 8.92 2.27
C GLY A 186 16.20 9.21 3.19
N ALA A 187 15.00 8.83 2.76
CA ALA A 187 13.74 9.00 3.46
C ALA A 187 13.63 8.04 4.64
#